data_7b9ef8bee8e1fa7a264839c0db3bc985
#
_entry.id   7b9ef8bee8e1fa7a264839c0db3bc985
#
_cell.length_a   1.000
_cell.length_b   1.000
_cell.length_c   1.000
_cell.angle_alpha   90.00
_cell.angle_beta   90.00
_cell.angle_gamma   90.00
#
_symmetry.space_group_name_H-M   'P 1'
#
loop_
_entity.id
_entity.type
_entity.pdbx_description
1 polymer ?
#
loop_
_entity_poly.entity_id
_entity_poly.type
_entity_poly.pdbx_seq_one_letter_code
_entity_poly.pdbx_strand_id
1 'polypeptide(L)'
;MKLDAFKYYYTPNKDVGAAGIVAKPTPDLLKLQADLIAAVTPYTVETGDSAAFVTTSDDPLIDPALIEYVSEFVSKASGDNFNPHVTTGVALKADLDRMLAEPFEAFTFSPAGAAVYQLGQFGTAAKKLRDLGAKP
;
A
#
# COMPACT_ATOMS: atom_id res chain seq x y z
N MET A 1 -4.81 -6.29 -17.35
CA MET A 1 -3.44 -5.83 -16.96
C MET A 1 -2.70 -7.02 -16.36
N LYS A 2 -1.46 -7.27 -16.81
CA LYS A 2 -0.56 -8.27 -16.22
C LYS A 2 0.57 -7.56 -15.50
N LEU A 3 0.94 -8.05 -14.32
CA LEU A 3 1.98 -7.49 -13.46
C LEU A 3 3.00 -8.59 -13.12
N ASP A 4 4.27 -8.25 -13.14
CA ASP A 4 5.37 -9.14 -12.81
C ASP A 4 5.85 -8.86 -11.38
N ALA A 5 5.65 -9.81 -10.49
CA ALA A 5 6.22 -9.82 -9.15
C ALA A 5 7.69 -10.28 -9.24
N PHE A 6 8.61 -9.57 -8.56
CA PHE A 6 10.03 -9.82 -8.79
C PHE A 6 10.93 -9.75 -7.56
N LYS A 7 10.43 -9.29 -6.40
CA LYS A 7 11.22 -9.28 -5.15
C LYS A 7 10.36 -9.14 -3.91
N TYR A 8 10.88 -9.60 -2.79
CA TYR A 8 10.37 -9.23 -1.46
C TYR A 8 10.82 -7.82 -1.06
N TYR A 9 10.05 -7.20 -0.18
CA TYR A 9 10.45 -5.98 0.52
C TYR A 9 9.72 -5.89 1.87
N TYR A 10 10.16 -5.01 2.73
CA TYR A 10 9.36 -4.56 3.86
C TYR A 10 9.66 -3.10 4.21
N THR A 11 8.71 -2.44 4.86
CA THR A 11 8.88 -1.12 5.46
C THR A 11 9.02 -1.28 6.96
N PRO A 12 10.17 -0.89 7.55
CA PRO A 12 10.40 -1.06 8.98
C PRO A 12 9.58 -0.07 9.81
N ASN A 13 9.12 -0.54 10.98
CA ASN A 13 8.54 0.28 12.02
C ASN A 13 8.95 -0.30 13.38
N LYS A 14 9.98 0.28 14.01
CA LYS A 14 10.60 -0.24 15.25
C LYS A 14 11.09 -1.69 15.06
N ASP A 15 10.61 -2.63 15.88
CA ASP A 15 11.03 -4.05 15.87
C ASP A 15 10.25 -4.91 14.86
N VAL A 16 9.27 -4.33 14.18
CA VAL A 16 8.44 -5.00 13.18
C VAL A 16 8.55 -4.31 11.83
N GLY A 17 7.93 -4.88 10.81
CA GLY A 17 7.78 -4.28 9.49
C GLY A 17 6.56 -4.78 8.77
N ALA A 18 6.06 -3.97 7.85
CA ALA A 18 5.03 -4.35 6.89
C ALA A 18 5.72 -4.94 5.66
N ALA A 19 5.52 -6.23 5.44
CA ALA A 19 6.12 -6.98 4.35
C ALA A 19 5.24 -6.99 3.11
N GLY A 20 5.89 -7.15 1.95
CA GLY A 20 5.19 -7.27 0.70
C GLY A 20 6.03 -7.83 -0.43
N ILE A 21 5.37 -8.00 -1.55
CA ILE A 21 5.96 -8.42 -2.82
C ILE A 21 5.85 -7.26 -3.80
N VAL A 22 6.96 -6.83 -4.36
CA VAL A 22 7.01 -5.72 -5.31
C VAL A 22 6.68 -6.22 -6.71
N ALA A 23 5.77 -5.51 -7.38
CA ALA A 23 5.50 -5.68 -8.80
C ALA A 23 6.26 -4.64 -9.63
N LYS A 24 6.63 -5.00 -10.86
CA LYS A 24 7.23 -4.02 -11.79
C LYS A 24 6.18 -3.00 -12.21
N PRO A 25 6.45 -1.69 -12.11
CA PRO A 25 5.55 -0.70 -12.65
C PRO A 25 5.48 -0.82 -14.18
N THR A 26 4.27 -0.93 -14.71
CA THR A 26 4.01 -0.89 -16.15
C THR A 26 3.43 0.47 -16.54
N PRO A 27 3.52 0.91 -17.80
CA PRO A 27 2.90 2.15 -18.25
C PRO A 27 1.40 2.22 -17.94
N ASP A 28 0.68 1.11 -18.09
CA ASP A 28 -0.75 1.04 -17.76
C ASP A 28 -1.02 1.21 -16.26
N LEU A 29 -0.16 0.63 -15.41
CA LEU A 29 -0.29 0.76 -13.96
C LEU A 29 0.04 2.18 -13.48
N LEU A 30 1.07 2.80 -14.06
CA LEU A 30 1.41 4.20 -13.79
C LEU A 30 0.29 5.14 -14.22
N LYS A 31 -0.29 4.89 -15.41
CA LYS A 31 -1.44 5.66 -15.88
C LYS A 31 -2.65 5.48 -14.95
N LEU A 32 -2.94 4.25 -14.52
CA LEU A 32 -4.03 3.99 -13.57
C LEU A 32 -3.82 4.75 -12.26
N GLN A 33 -2.60 4.76 -11.70
CA GLN A 33 -2.29 5.54 -10.50
C GLN A 33 -2.54 7.03 -10.73
N ALA A 34 -2.05 7.60 -11.83
CA ALA A 34 -2.23 9.01 -12.15
C ALA A 34 -3.72 9.38 -12.31
N ASP A 35 -4.49 8.54 -13.00
CA ASP A 35 -5.93 8.75 -13.21
C ASP A 35 -6.70 8.69 -11.89
N LEU A 36 -6.35 7.75 -10.99
CA LEU A 36 -6.94 7.65 -9.66
C LEU A 36 -6.62 8.87 -8.79
N ILE A 37 -5.38 9.33 -8.78
CA ILE A 37 -4.96 10.54 -8.06
C ILE A 37 -5.75 11.75 -8.58
N ALA A 38 -5.82 11.93 -9.89
CA ALA A 38 -6.58 13.04 -10.50
C ALA A 38 -8.07 12.99 -10.12
N ALA A 39 -8.66 11.79 -10.12
CA ALA A 39 -10.07 11.61 -9.79
C ALA A 39 -10.41 11.91 -8.32
N VAL A 40 -9.50 11.62 -7.39
CA VAL A 40 -9.75 11.82 -5.95
C VAL A 40 -9.29 13.19 -5.46
N THR A 41 -8.37 13.86 -6.15
CA THR A 41 -7.81 15.16 -5.75
C THR A 41 -8.87 16.21 -5.37
N PRO A 42 -10.00 16.36 -6.07
CA PRO A 42 -11.04 17.34 -5.67
C PRO A 42 -11.69 17.06 -4.32
N TYR A 43 -11.51 15.86 -3.78
CA TYR A 43 -12.12 15.39 -2.51
C TYR A 43 -11.10 15.24 -1.39
N THR A 44 -9.85 15.60 -1.63
CA THR A 44 -8.78 15.51 -0.63
C THR A 44 -8.68 16.80 0.18
N VAL A 45 -8.08 16.68 1.37
CA VAL A 45 -7.70 17.79 2.23
C VAL A 45 -6.17 17.83 2.34
N GLU A 46 -5.60 19.00 2.64
CA GLU A 46 -4.14 19.18 2.66
C GLU A 46 -3.48 18.45 3.83
N THR A 47 -4.20 18.28 4.94
CA THR A 47 -3.68 17.61 6.13
C THR A 47 -4.58 16.44 6.51
N GLY A 48 -3.95 15.28 6.75
CA GLY A 48 -4.64 14.11 7.29
C GLY A 48 -4.80 14.18 8.82
N ASP A 49 -5.73 13.39 9.31
CA ASP A 49 -5.91 13.15 10.74
C ASP A 49 -6.20 11.66 11.02
N SER A 50 -6.35 11.31 12.28
CA SER A 50 -6.64 9.93 12.68
C SER A 50 -8.00 9.42 12.21
N ALA A 51 -8.94 10.28 11.83
CA ALA A 51 -10.26 9.88 11.32
C ALA A 51 -10.19 9.16 9.96
N ALA A 52 -9.09 9.32 9.22
CA ALA A 52 -8.83 8.57 7.99
C ALA A 52 -8.57 7.08 8.22
N PHE A 53 -8.35 6.65 9.46
CA PHE A 53 -7.94 5.30 9.83
C PHE A 53 -8.99 4.59 10.66
N VAL A 54 -9.03 3.27 10.52
CA VAL A 54 -9.81 2.39 11.40
C VAL A 54 -9.01 2.18 12.69
N THR A 55 -9.64 2.48 13.82
CA THR A 55 -9.10 2.22 15.15
C THR A 55 -9.96 1.18 15.88
N THR A 56 -9.38 0.53 16.88
CA THR A 56 -10.08 -0.40 17.77
C THR A 56 -9.99 0.06 19.23
N SER A 57 -10.80 -0.52 20.11
CA SER A 57 -10.70 -0.23 21.56
C SER A 57 -9.34 -0.61 22.14
N ASP A 58 -8.71 -1.65 21.58
CA ASP A 58 -7.41 -2.15 22.05
C ASP A 58 -6.24 -1.37 21.45
N ASP A 59 -6.47 -0.69 20.31
CA ASP A 59 -5.48 0.11 19.62
C ASP A 59 -6.13 1.39 19.06
N PRO A 60 -6.41 2.36 19.95
CA PRO A 60 -7.17 3.56 19.60
C PRO A 60 -6.33 4.65 18.94
N LEU A 61 -4.98 4.51 18.96
CA LEU A 61 -4.07 5.55 18.49
C LEU A 61 -3.45 5.14 17.14
N ILE A 62 -3.37 6.12 16.24
CA ILE A 62 -2.64 5.99 14.99
C ILE A 62 -1.29 6.68 15.12
N ASP A 63 -0.23 6.01 14.68
CA ASP A 63 1.11 6.58 14.65
C ASP A 63 1.11 7.88 13.83
N PRO A 64 1.56 9.02 14.39
CA PRO A 64 1.65 10.28 13.67
C PRO A 64 2.46 10.19 12.36
N ALA A 65 3.50 9.35 12.33
CA ALA A 65 4.29 9.12 11.12
C ALA A 65 3.47 8.48 9.99
N LEU A 66 2.47 7.66 10.33
CA LEU A 66 1.55 7.09 9.34
C LEU A 66 0.59 8.14 8.78
N ILE A 67 0.10 9.05 9.63
CA ILE A 67 -0.74 10.17 9.21
C ILE A 67 0.04 11.09 8.25
N GLU A 68 1.28 11.41 8.59
CA GLU A 68 2.19 12.20 7.76
C GLU A 68 2.45 11.51 6.40
N TYR A 69 2.76 10.21 6.43
CA TYR A 69 2.98 9.40 5.22
C TYR A 69 1.80 9.50 4.24
N VAL A 70 0.57 9.40 4.74
CA VAL A 70 -0.64 9.49 3.89
C VAL A 70 -0.77 10.88 3.27
N SER A 71 -0.54 11.94 4.04
CA SER A 71 -0.63 13.32 3.53
C SER A 71 0.43 13.64 2.47
N GLU A 72 1.60 13.00 2.54
CA GLU A 72 2.70 13.19 1.61
C GLU A 72 2.75 12.15 0.47
N PHE A 73 1.83 11.17 0.46
CA PHE A 73 1.87 10.03 -0.45
C PHE A 73 1.98 10.45 -1.92
N VAL A 74 1.16 11.39 -2.36
CA VAL A 74 1.16 11.81 -3.77
C VAL A 74 2.50 12.40 -4.19
N SER A 75 3.11 13.21 -3.35
CA SER A 75 4.40 13.85 -3.67
C SER A 75 5.60 12.90 -3.57
N LYS A 76 5.55 11.93 -2.65
CA LYS A 76 6.70 11.07 -2.33
C LYS A 76 6.63 9.66 -2.92
N ALA A 77 5.43 9.15 -3.25
CA ALA A 77 5.21 7.75 -3.60
C ALA A 77 4.39 7.55 -4.89
N SER A 78 4.34 8.54 -5.77
CA SER A 78 3.67 8.43 -7.07
C SER A 78 4.63 8.69 -8.23
N GLY A 79 4.18 8.42 -9.45
CA GLY A 79 4.99 8.60 -10.66
C GLY A 79 6.25 7.75 -10.61
N ASP A 80 7.41 8.37 -10.79
CA ASP A 80 8.71 7.70 -10.80
C ASP A 80 9.09 7.05 -9.44
N ASN A 81 8.47 7.51 -8.35
CA ASN A 81 8.66 6.96 -7.01
C ASN A 81 7.64 5.86 -6.66
N PHE A 82 6.75 5.53 -7.58
CA PHE A 82 5.73 4.53 -7.33
C PHE A 82 6.34 3.14 -7.15
N ASN A 83 6.08 2.54 -5.98
CA ASN A 83 6.47 1.18 -5.65
C ASN A 83 5.24 0.28 -5.52
N PRO A 84 4.67 -0.20 -6.64
CA PRO A 84 3.50 -1.06 -6.59
C PRO A 84 3.85 -2.38 -5.90
N HIS A 85 3.03 -2.75 -4.93
CA HIS A 85 3.29 -3.95 -4.14
C HIS A 85 2.02 -4.61 -3.62
N VAL A 86 2.14 -5.87 -3.30
CA VAL A 86 1.13 -6.65 -2.59
C VAL A 86 1.58 -6.81 -1.15
N THR A 87 0.90 -6.17 -0.20
CA THR A 87 1.18 -6.35 1.23
C THR A 87 0.81 -7.76 1.65
N THR A 88 1.73 -8.45 2.31
CA THR A 88 1.55 -9.84 2.74
C THR A 88 1.33 -9.97 4.25
N GLY A 89 1.75 -9.00 5.04
CA GLY A 89 1.53 -9.01 6.49
C GLY A 89 2.55 -8.20 7.26
N VAL A 90 2.51 -8.35 8.57
CA VAL A 90 3.43 -7.72 9.53
C VAL A 90 4.17 -8.82 10.29
N ALA A 91 5.48 -8.69 10.43
CA ALA A 91 6.31 -9.63 11.16
C ALA A 91 7.45 -8.92 11.89
N LEU A 92 8.17 -9.67 12.74
CA LEU A 92 9.38 -9.17 13.39
C LEU A 92 10.46 -8.88 12.34
N LYS A 93 11.20 -7.81 12.54
CA LYS A 93 12.26 -7.39 11.63
C LYS A 93 13.28 -8.51 11.36
N ALA A 94 13.67 -9.29 12.37
CA ALA A 94 14.59 -10.41 12.21
C ALA A 94 14.06 -11.49 11.27
N ASP A 95 12.75 -11.75 11.25
CA ASP A 95 12.12 -12.69 10.33
C ASP A 95 12.07 -12.13 8.91
N LEU A 96 11.81 -10.83 8.79
CA LEU A 96 11.78 -10.14 7.51
C LEU A 96 13.17 -10.04 6.87
N ASP A 97 14.21 -9.83 7.67
CA ASP A 97 15.60 -9.84 7.19
C ASP A 97 15.97 -11.23 6.65
N ARG A 98 15.50 -12.31 7.28
CA ARG A 98 15.65 -13.68 6.75
C ARG A 98 14.89 -13.88 5.44
N MET A 99 13.66 -13.41 5.36
CA MET A 99 12.86 -13.45 4.12
C MET A 99 13.58 -12.75 2.97
N LEU A 100 14.18 -11.57 3.19
CA LEU A 100 14.91 -10.84 2.15
C LEU A 100 16.16 -11.59 1.65
N ALA A 101 16.74 -12.46 2.48
CA ALA A 101 17.89 -13.28 2.11
C ALA A 101 17.50 -14.51 1.28
N GLU A 102 16.21 -14.86 1.22
CA GLU A 102 15.74 -16.00 0.42
C GLU A 102 15.64 -15.63 -1.07
N PRO A 103 15.90 -16.57 -1.99
CA PRO A 103 15.68 -16.37 -3.40
C PRO A 103 14.20 -16.08 -3.68
N PHE A 104 13.91 -15.09 -4.52
CA PHE A 104 12.55 -14.80 -4.96
C PHE A 104 12.28 -15.50 -6.31
N GLU A 105 11.26 -16.34 -6.35
CA GLU A 105 10.78 -16.92 -7.58
C GLU A 105 9.77 -15.95 -8.24
N ALA A 106 10.19 -15.32 -9.34
CA ALA A 106 9.37 -14.34 -10.05
C ALA A 106 8.13 -15.00 -10.68
N PHE A 107 7.00 -14.30 -10.61
CA PHE A 107 5.76 -14.77 -11.23
C PHE A 107 4.94 -13.61 -11.79
N THR A 108 4.03 -13.94 -12.72
CA THR A 108 3.10 -12.97 -13.31
C THR A 108 1.69 -13.21 -12.79
N PHE A 109 0.96 -12.14 -12.49
CA PHE A 109 -0.42 -12.20 -12.06
C PHE A 109 -1.27 -11.09 -12.69
N SER A 110 -2.58 -11.22 -12.60
CA SER A 110 -3.53 -10.18 -13.01
C SER A 110 -4.38 -9.78 -11.82
N PRO A 111 -4.47 -8.47 -11.50
CA PRO A 111 -5.43 -8.01 -10.49
C PRO A 111 -6.87 -8.37 -10.89
N ALA A 112 -7.63 -8.90 -9.93
CA ALA A 112 -9.01 -9.31 -10.17
C ALA A 112 -10.00 -8.13 -10.17
N GLY A 113 -9.62 -7.01 -9.57
CA GLY A 113 -10.46 -5.82 -9.47
C GLY A 113 -9.81 -4.75 -8.61
N ALA A 114 -10.57 -3.69 -8.32
CA ALA A 114 -10.16 -2.60 -7.45
C ALA A 114 -11.25 -2.30 -6.42
N ALA A 115 -10.85 -1.85 -5.25
CA ALA A 115 -11.76 -1.43 -4.20
C ALA A 115 -11.16 -0.27 -3.40
N VAL A 116 -12.03 0.52 -2.77
CA VAL A 116 -11.65 1.61 -1.87
C VAL A 116 -11.74 1.12 -0.44
N TYR A 117 -10.69 1.38 0.33
CA TYR A 117 -10.60 1.01 1.73
C TYR A 117 -10.26 2.21 2.61
N GLN A 118 -10.81 2.20 3.83
CA GLN A 118 -10.26 2.98 4.92
C GLN A 118 -9.03 2.22 5.45
N LEU A 119 -7.96 2.96 5.73
CA LEU A 119 -6.71 2.39 6.20
C LEU A 119 -6.80 1.93 7.66
N GLY A 120 -6.03 0.94 8.01
CA GLY A 120 -5.78 0.51 9.38
C GLY A 120 -4.35 0.79 9.80
N GLN A 121 -3.92 0.13 10.86
CA GLN A 121 -2.54 0.16 11.30
C GLN A 121 -1.59 -0.28 10.17
N PHE A 122 -0.40 0.28 10.14
CA PHE A 122 0.60 0.10 9.08
C PHE A 122 0.14 0.52 7.68
N GLY A 123 -0.94 1.29 7.54
CA GLY A 123 -1.48 1.69 6.24
C GLY A 123 -2.11 0.55 5.45
N THR A 124 -2.49 -0.53 6.12
CA THR A 124 -3.12 -1.69 5.48
C THR A 124 -4.60 -1.44 5.16
N ALA A 125 -5.16 -2.16 4.18
CA ALA A 125 -6.56 -2.09 3.81
C ALA A 125 -7.42 -2.75 4.90
N ALA A 126 -8.02 -1.96 5.81
CA ALA A 126 -8.72 -2.46 6.98
C ALA A 126 -10.24 -2.59 6.77
N LYS A 127 -10.90 -1.57 6.24
CA LYS A 127 -12.34 -1.56 6.06
C LYS A 127 -12.68 -1.22 4.61
N LYS A 128 -13.28 -2.16 3.89
CA LYS A 128 -13.76 -1.91 2.53
C LYS A 128 -14.91 -0.89 2.56
N LEU A 129 -14.74 0.20 1.84
CA LEU A 129 -15.75 1.25 1.68
C LEU A 129 -16.56 1.04 0.41
N ARG A 130 -15.90 0.67 -0.69
CA ARG A 130 -16.55 0.45 -1.97
C ARG A 130 -15.78 -0.56 -2.81
N ASP A 131 -16.51 -1.44 -3.47
CA ASP A 131 -16.00 -2.30 -4.52
C ASP A 131 -16.21 -1.58 -5.88
N LEU A 132 -15.16 -1.49 -6.67
CA LEU A 132 -15.23 -0.87 -8.00
C LEU A 132 -15.57 -1.88 -9.09
N GLY A 133 -15.84 -3.13 -8.70
CA GLY A 133 -16.16 -4.24 -9.58
C GLY A 133 -14.92 -4.82 -10.28
N ALA A 134 -15.02 -6.08 -10.67
CA ALA A 134 -14.12 -6.65 -11.65
C ALA A 134 -14.47 -6.02 -13.00
N LYS A 135 -13.51 -5.34 -13.65
CA LYS A 135 -13.67 -5.11 -15.07
C LYS A 135 -13.46 -6.43 -15.81
N PRO A 136 -14.30 -6.74 -16.77
CA PRO A 136 -14.14 -7.94 -17.59
C PRO A 136 -12.80 -7.95 -18.33
#